data_40df9f0e1e69855eaf00fb9df095a46c
#
_entry.id   40df9f0e1e69855eaf00fb9df095a46c
#
_cell.length_a   1.000
_cell.length_b   1.000
_cell.length_c   1.000
_cell.angle_alpha   90.00
_cell.angle_beta   90.00
_cell.angle_gamma   90.00
#
_symmetry.space_group_name_H-M   'P 1'
#
loop_
_entity.id
_entity.type
_entity.pdbx_description
1 polymer ?
#
loop_
_entity_poly.entity_id
_entity_poly.type
_entity_poly.pdbx_seq_one_letter_code
_entity_poly.pdbx_strand_id
1 'polypeptide(L)'
;MPKRFLAPAVLAFALVGMNAWAGDAASFVDLGFSPDGSRYMFAQYGVESNSLKPWAELFVVDVPRNNFVTDGRKALINDGPVIAGQDGSGAFYKLLAENAGLAAKHKVDFLRQSQPLYLAMDNGAAEGNVSIEFRDFEAGSSYKATLVPYVEGSGATLKSSFYIDLERTLKDGTVKRYTVGTPGFKRPLVVSYRIRRAVIAPKDGSLIFVVELKKVGASGTDSRYMVEALRL
;
A
#
# COMPACT_ATOMS: atom_id res chain seq x y z
N MET A 1 49.77 -24.43 52.89
CA MET A 1 49.37 -23.56 51.74
C MET A 1 48.23 -24.27 51.00
N PRO A 2 47.00 -23.86 51.13
CA PRO A 2 45.91 -24.48 50.39
C PRO A 2 45.74 -23.83 48.94
N LYS A 3 45.74 -24.66 47.93
CA LYS A 3 45.49 -24.28 46.53
C LYS A 3 43.99 -23.99 46.33
N ARG A 4 43.65 -22.74 46.01
CA ARG A 4 42.32 -22.32 45.64
C ARG A 4 42.09 -22.70 44.18
N PHE A 5 41.15 -23.61 43.89
CA PHE A 5 40.61 -23.88 42.59
C PHE A 5 39.57 -22.80 42.28
N LEU A 6 39.83 -21.96 41.28
CA LEU A 6 38.81 -21.12 40.65
C LEU A 6 38.06 -21.98 39.62
N ALA A 7 36.77 -22.19 39.86
CA ALA A 7 35.86 -22.76 38.87
C ALA A 7 35.42 -21.65 37.89
N PRO A 8 35.50 -21.87 36.57
CA PRO A 8 34.94 -20.91 35.61
C PRO A 8 33.41 -21.01 35.61
N ALA A 9 32.75 -19.90 35.94
CA ALA A 9 31.34 -19.75 35.80
C ALA A 9 31.02 -19.63 34.28
N VAL A 10 30.46 -20.68 33.69
CA VAL A 10 29.90 -20.65 32.33
C VAL A 10 28.59 -19.90 32.38
N LEU A 11 28.60 -18.66 31.92
CA LEU A 11 27.40 -17.84 31.74
C LEU A 11 26.65 -18.34 30.49
N ALA A 12 25.67 -19.23 30.70
CA ALA A 12 24.76 -19.65 29.65
C ALA A 12 23.86 -18.48 29.28
N PHE A 13 24.15 -17.79 28.17
CA PHE A 13 23.26 -16.81 27.54
C PHE A 13 22.09 -17.60 26.95
N ALA A 14 20.96 -17.63 27.64
CA ALA A 14 19.71 -18.10 27.08
C ALA A 14 19.29 -17.10 25.97
N LEU A 15 19.55 -17.44 24.73
CA LEU A 15 18.94 -16.81 23.55
C LEU A 15 17.44 -17.08 23.64
N VAL A 16 16.71 -16.20 24.33
CA VAL A 16 15.27 -16.11 24.19
C VAL A 16 15.03 -15.69 22.75
N GLY A 17 14.72 -16.67 21.89
CA GLY A 17 14.30 -16.44 20.53
C GLY A 17 13.06 -15.54 20.57
N MET A 18 13.25 -14.26 20.34
CA MET A 18 12.15 -13.36 20.04
C MET A 18 11.55 -13.88 18.73
N ASN A 19 10.41 -14.57 18.85
CA ASN A 19 9.59 -14.85 17.67
C ASN A 19 9.23 -13.48 17.07
N ALA A 20 10.00 -13.04 16.07
CA ALA A 20 9.64 -11.91 15.25
C ALA A 20 8.40 -12.33 14.47
N TRP A 21 7.24 -11.94 14.94
CA TRP A 21 5.96 -12.14 14.27
C TRP A 21 5.92 -11.18 13.10
N ALA A 22 6.51 -11.60 12.01
CA ALA A 22 6.47 -10.87 10.75
C ALA A 22 5.14 -11.21 10.07
N GLY A 23 4.26 -10.24 9.98
CA GLY A 23 3.07 -10.34 9.14
C GLY A 23 3.45 -10.38 7.65
N ASP A 24 2.47 -10.66 6.82
CA ASP A 24 2.58 -10.69 5.38
C ASP A 24 2.80 -9.28 4.81
N ALA A 25 3.81 -9.10 3.96
CA ALA A 25 4.13 -7.83 3.31
C ALA A 25 3.79 -7.90 1.81
N ALA A 26 2.80 -7.11 1.39
CA ALA A 26 2.46 -6.99 -0.03
C ALA A 26 3.52 -6.22 -0.81
N SER A 27 3.71 -6.61 -2.08
CA SER A 27 4.40 -5.83 -3.11
C SER A 27 3.37 -5.12 -3.99
N PHE A 28 3.53 -3.82 -4.20
CA PHE A 28 2.66 -3.00 -5.06
C PHE A 28 3.17 -2.97 -6.50
N VAL A 29 2.25 -3.12 -7.48
CA VAL A 29 2.56 -3.06 -8.91
C VAL A 29 1.65 -2.02 -9.58
N ASP A 30 2.25 -1.01 -10.19
CA ASP A 30 1.57 -0.07 -11.08
C ASP A 30 1.39 -0.74 -12.45
N LEU A 31 0.16 -0.90 -12.90
CA LEU A 31 -0.17 -1.51 -14.19
C LEU A 31 -0.61 -0.49 -15.25
N GLY A 32 -0.78 0.77 -14.87
CA GLY A 32 -0.99 1.86 -15.82
C GLY A 32 -2.42 2.38 -15.92
N PHE A 33 -2.60 3.29 -16.88
CA PHE A 33 -3.82 4.06 -17.11
C PHE A 33 -4.47 3.77 -18.45
N SER A 34 -5.77 4.05 -18.52
CA SER A 34 -6.44 4.23 -19.83
C SER A 34 -5.93 5.50 -20.53
N PRO A 35 -6.07 5.58 -21.89
CA PRO A 35 -5.57 6.74 -22.65
C PRO A 35 -6.16 8.09 -22.24
N ASP A 36 -7.34 8.10 -21.65
CA ASP A 36 -8.04 9.27 -21.14
C ASP A 36 -7.80 9.56 -19.64
N GLY A 37 -7.00 8.73 -18.95
CA GLY A 37 -6.73 8.84 -17.52
C GLY A 37 -7.90 8.43 -16.62
N SER A 38 -9.07 8.06 -17.18
CA SER A 38 -10.27 7.77 -16.39
C SER A 38 -10.23 6.43 -15.65
N ARG A 39 -9.32 5.52 -16.03
CA ARG A 39 -9.12 4.22 -15.40
C ARG A 39 -7.66 4.06 -15.00
N TYR A 40 -7.46 3.54 -13.80
CA TYR A 40 -6.16 3.16 -13.27
C TYR A 40 -6.19 1.71 -12.85
N MET A 41 -5.19 0.94 -13.24
CA MET A 41 -5.05 -0.45 -12.85
C MET A 41 -3.79 -0.64 -12.02
N PHE A 42 -3.93 -1.36 -10.92
CA PHE A 42 -2.80 -1.74 -10.08
C PHE A 42 -2.99 -3.15 -9.54
N ALA A 43 -1.93 -3.71 -9.03
CA ALA A 43 -1.93 -5.01 -8.37
C ALA A 43 -1.17 -4.96 -7.06
N GLN A 44 -1.42 -5.97 -6.24
CA GLN A 44 -0.56 -6.32 -5.13
C GLN A 44 -0.44 -7.82 -5.02
N TYR A 45 0.69 -8.29 -4.52
CA TYR A 45 0.94 -9.70 -4.27
C TYR A 45 1.84 -9.90 -3.06
N GLY A 46 1.84 -11.09 -2.52
CA GLY A 46 2.67 -11.46 -1.38
C GLY A 46 2.62 -12.96 -1.10
N VAL A 47 3.11 -13.32 0.07
CA VAL A 47 3.10 -14.69 0.57
C VAL A 47 2.51 -14.65 1.98
N GLU A 48 1.50 -15.47 2.22
CA GLU A 48 0.92 -15.61 3.57
C GLU A 48 1.96 -16.14 4.54
N SER A 49 2.17 -15.45 5.66
CA SER A 49 3.23 -15.77 6.61
C SER A 49 3.08 -17.16 7.26
N ASN A 50 1.85 -17.65 7.45
CA ASN A 50 1.60 -18.93 8.11
C ASN A 50 1.62 -20.11 7.16
N SER A 51 1.00 -19.97 6.00
CA SER A 51 0.79 -21.05 5.05
C SER A 51 1.85 -21.11 3.95
N LEU A 52 2.64 -20.04 3.83
CA LEU A 52 3.57 -19.78 2.74
C LEU A 52 2.90 -19.81 1.36
N LYS A 53 1.58 -19.65 1.29
CA LYS A 53 0.83 -19.59 0.04
C LYS A 53 1.00 -18.26 -0.63
N PRO A 54 1.41 -18.22 -1.91
CA PRO A 54 1.46 -16.98 -2.66
C PRO A 54 0.06 -16.54 -3.04
N TRP A 55 -0.20 -15.25 -2.94
CA TRP A 55 -1.46 -14.61 -3.28
C TRP A 55 -1.24 -13.37 -4.15
N ALA A 56 -2.28 -12.96 -4.86
CA ALA A 56 -2.31 -11.73 -5.64
C ALA A 56 -3.71 -11.14 -5.71
N GLU A 57 -3.77 -9.83 -5.88
CA GLU A 57 -5.00 -9.08 -6.15
C GLU A 57 -4.77 -8.09 -7.29
N LEU A 58 -5.75 -7.98 -8.20
CA LEU A 58 -5.81 -6.97 -9.25
C LEU A 58 -6.97 -6.02 -8.98
N PHE A 59 -6.76 -4.75 -9.30
CA PHE A 59 -7.76 -3.70 -9.10
C PHE A 59 -7.82 -2.77 -10.30
N VAL A 60 -9.05 -2.42 -10.72
CA VAL A 60 -9.30 -1.34 -11.68
C VAL A 60 -10.14 -0.26 -11.02
N VAL A 61 -9.63 0.95 -11.02
CA VAL A 61 -10.19 2.13 -10.37
C VAL A 61 -10.84 3.06 -11.41
N ASP A 62 -12.03 3.52 -11.11
CA ASP A 62 -12.67 4.68 -11.75
C ASP A 62 -12.08 5.93 -11.09
N VAL A 63 -11.12 6.56 -11.73
CA VAL A 63 -10.37 7.69 -11.17
C VAL A 63 -11.27 8.89 -10.83
N PRO A 64 -12.19 9.33 -11.70
CA PRO A 64 -13.13 10.41 -11.39
C PRO A 64 -14.04 10.14 -10.18
N ARG A 65 -14.39 8.88 -9.96
CA ARG A 65 -15.29 8.50 -8.85
C ARG A 65 -14.54 8.04 -7.59
N ASN A 66 -13.23 7.90 -7.69
CA ASN A 66 -12.40 7.33 -6.61
C ASN A 66 -12.98 6.02 -6.07
N ASN A 67 -13.32 5.10 -6.95
CA ASN A 67 -13.95 3.83 -6.59
C ASN A 67 -13.54 2.72 -7.55
N PHE A 68 -13.71 1.45 -7.17
CA PHE A 68 -13.50 0.35 -8.08
C PHE A 68 -14.60 0.30 -9.17
N VAL A 69 -14.21 -0.06 -10.39
CA VAL A 69 -15.20 -0.39 -11.42
C VAL A 69 -15.92 -1.69 -11.07
N THR A 70 -17.12 -1.88 -11.61
CA THR A 70 -17.82 -3.17 -11.48
C THR A 70 -16.93 -4.28 -12.04
N ASP A 71 -16.80 -5.38 -11.29
CA ASP A 71 -15.88 -6.50 -11.56
C ASP A 71 -14.39 -6.14 -11.62
N GLY A 72 -14.02 -4.94 -11.18
CA GLY A 72 -12.65 -4.42 -11.21
C GLY A 72 -11.71 -5.00 -10.15
N ARG A 73 -12.18 -5.90 -9.31
CA ARG A 73 -11.35 -6.59 -8.31
C ARG A 73 -11.28 -8.07 -8.63
N LYS A 74 -10.06 -8.59 -8.74
CA LYS A 74 -9.77 -10.02 -8.90
C LYS A 74 -8.75 -10.44 -7.86
N ALA A 75 -8.87 -11.67 -7.37
CA ALA A 75 -7.96 -12.22 -6.36
C ALA A 75 -7.65 -13.68 -6.66
N LEU A 76 -6.47 -14.11 -6.25
CA LEU A 76 -6.00 -15.48 -6.34
C LEU A 76 -5.17 -15.80 -5.10
N ILE A 77 -5.40 -16.95 -4.50
CA ILE A 77 -4.51 -17.59 -3.54
C ILE A 77 -4.14 -18.94 -4.16
N ASN A 78 -2.84 -19.22 -4.29
CA ASN A 78 -2.38 -20.51 -4.83
C ASN A 78 -2.47 -21.60 -3.76
N ASP A 79 -2.81 -22.83 -4.15
CA ASP A 79 -2.99 -23.92 -3.19
C ASP A 79 -1.69 -24.45 -2.58
N GLY A 80 -0.58 -24.40 -3.35
CA GLY A 80 0.73 -24.83 -2.87
C GLY A 80 1.54 -23.69 -2.26
N PRO A 81 2.38 -23.99 -1.25
CA PRO A 81 3.29 -23.00 -0.68
C PRO A 81 4.42 -22.66 -1.66
N VAL A 82 5.04 -21.51 -1.46
CA VAL A 82 6.31 -21.18 -2.13
C VAL A 82 7.46 -21.97 -1.50
N ILE A 83 8.50 -22.20 -2.28
CA ILE A 83 9.76 -22.76 -1.78
C ILE A 83 10.72 -21.62 -1.39
N ALA A 84 11.74 -21.94 -0.60
CA ALA A 84 12.72 -20.97 -0.14
C ALA A 84 13.35 -20.21 -1.32
N GLY A 85 13.39 -18.90 -1.22
CA GLY A 85 13.94 -18.00 -2.25
C GLY A 85 12.93 -17.52 -3.28
N GLN A 86 11.69 -18.01 -3.28
CA GLN A 86 10.60 -17.49 -4.11
C GLN A 86 9.84 -16.36 -3.39
N ASP A 87 9.42 -15.37 -4.14
CA ASP A 87 8.44 -14.37 -3.73
C ASP A 87 7.02 -14.76 -4.22
N GLY A 88 6.02 -13.96 -3.94
CA GLY A 88 4.65 -14.22 -4.38
C GLY A 88 4.35 -13.84 -5.84
N SER A 89 5.33 -13.38 -6.63
CA SER A 89 5.11 -12.81 -7.96
C SER A 89 4.51 -13.80 -8.97
N GLY A 90 4.77 -15.09 -8.81
CA GLY A 90 4.13 -16.14 -9.61
C GLY A 90 2.60 -16.13 -9.56
N ALA A 91 2.02 -15.84 -8.37
CA ALA A 91 0.58 -15.70 -8.21
C ALA A 91 0.05 -14.45 -8.96
N PHE A 92 0.80 -13.34 -8.93
CA PHE A 92 0.48 -12.15 -9.68
C PHE A 92 0.46 -12.40 -11.20
N TYR A 93 1.50 -13.01 -11.76
CA TYR A 93 1.55 -13.30 -13.19
C TYR A 93 0.45 -14.25 -13.63
N LYS A 94 0.14 -15.27 -12.83
CA LYS A 94 -0.98 -16.18 -13.08
C LYS A 94 -2.31 -15.44 -13.10
N LEU A 95 -2.58 -14.62 -12.06
CA LEU A 95 -3.81 -13.84 -11.96
C LEU A 95 -3.96 -12.86 -13.13
N LEU A 96 -2.87 -12.20 -13.53
CA LEU A 96 -2.84 -11.28 -14.65
C LEU A 96 -3.17 -11.99 -15.97
N ALA A 97 -2.59 -13.16 -16.22
CA ALA A 97 -2.84 -13.97 -17.41
C ALA A 97 -4.30 -14.46 -17.47
N GLU A 98 -4.84 -14.95 -16.36
CA GLU A 98 -6.24 -15.42 -16.26
C GLU A 98 -7.25 -14.27 -16.47
N ASN A 99 -6.84 -13.03 -16.24
CA ASN A 99 -7.67 -11.82 -16.37
C ASN A 99 -7.17 -10.87 -17.48
N ALA A 100 -6.46 -11.37 -18.49
CA ALA A 100 -5.87 -10.54 -19.55
C ALA A 100 -6.90 -9.63 -20.25
N GLY A 101 -8.16 -10.09 -20.39
CA GLY A 101 -9.25 -9.28 -20.96
C GLY A 101 -9.67 -8.09 -20.09
N LEU A 102 -9.31 -8.02 -18.81
CA LEU A 102 -9.72 -6.94 -17.92
C LEU A 102 -9.07 -5.61 -18.31
N ALA A 103 -7.77 -5.62 -18.62
CA ALA A 103 -7.07 -4.44 -19.12
C ALA A 103 -7.65 -3.94 -20.44
N ALA A 104 -7.90 -4.85 -21.38
CA ALA A 104 -8.52 -4.51 -22.68
C ALA A 104 -9.94 -3.94 -22.51
N LYS A 105 -10.78 -4.55 -21.65
CA LYS A 105 -12.14 -4.08 -21.34
C LYS A 105 -12.15 -2.63 -20.85
N HIS A 106 -11.18 -2.26 -20.00
CA HIS A 106 -11.06 -0.92 -19.40
C HIS A 106 -10.08 -0.01 -20.14
N LYS A 107 -9.56 -0.48 -21.29
CA LYS A 107 -8.61 0.27 -22.14
C LYS A 107 -7.33 0.67 -21.38
N VAL A 108 -6.91 -0.13 -20.41
CA VAL A 108 -5.67 0.12 -19.67
C VAL A 108 -4.48 -0.28 -20.55
N ASP A 109 -3.52 0.63 -20.66
CA ASP A 109 -2.27 0.41 -21.39
C ASP A 109 -1.13 0.32 -20.39
N PHE A 110 -0.49 -0.83 -20.30
CA PHE A 110 0.61 -1.10 -19.37
C PHE A 110 1.85 -0.24 -19.63
N LEU A 111 1.94 0.40 -20.80
CA LEU A 111 3.00 1.36 -21.11
C LEU A 111 2.68 2.79 -20.62
N ARG A 112 1.46 3.03 -20.15
CA ARG A 112 1.03 4.31 -19.57
C ARG A 112 1.06 4.27 -18.05
N GLN A 113 2.23 4.00 -17.50
CA GLN A 113 2.44 3.99 -16.05
C GLN A 113 2.38 5.42 -15.48
N SER A 114 2.15 5.49 -14.19
CA SER A 114 2.13 6.76 -13.47
C SER A 114 3.51 7.41 -13.39
N GLN A 115 3.54 8.75 -13.38
CA GLN A 115 4.74 9.51 -13.10
C GLN A 115 4.84 9.76 -11.57
N PRO A 116 5.92 9.33 -10.91
CA PRO A 116 6.04 9.53 -9.48
C PRO A 116 6.38 10.98 -9.14
N LEU A 117 5.62 11.58 -8.21
CA LEU A 117 5.89 12.89 -7.61
C LEU A 117 6.47 12.75 -6.20
N TYR A 118 6.10 11.68 -5.48
CA TYR A 118 6.59 11.37 -4.14
C TYR A 118 6.74 9.87 -3.94
N LEU A 119 7.84 9.46 -3.33
CA LEU A 119 8.12 8.10 -2.89
C LEU A 119 8.65 8.13 -1.46
N ALA A 120 8.00 7.41 -0.54
CA ALA A 120 8.51 7.23 0.81
C ALA A 120 9.67 6.25 0.81
N MET A 121 10.85 6.71 1.18
CA MET A 121 12.11 5.93 1.16
C MET A 121 12.34 5.12 2.44
N ASP A 122 11.64 5.46 3.52
CA ASP A 122 11.79 4.80 4.82
C ASP A 122 10.63 3.83 5.10
N ASN A 123 10.84 2.92 6.02
CA ASN A 123 9.83 1.97 6.51
C ASN A 123 9.32 2.30 7.92
N GLY A 124 9.64 3.50 8.44
CA GLY A 124 9.22 3.94 9.76
C GLY A 124 7.69 3.89 9.93
N ALA A 125 7.23 3.52 11.12
CA ALA A 125 5.83 3.63 11.46
C ALA A 125 5.42 5.11 11.47
N ALA A 126 4.34 5.45 10.78
CA ALA A 126 3.72 6.76 10.89
C ALA A 126 2.59 6.66 11.91
N GLU A 127 2.68 7.44 12.97
CA GLU A 127 1.62 7.55 13.97
C GLU A 127 0.97 8.93 13.86
N GLY A 128 -0.37 8.94 13.96
CA GLY A 128 -1.14 10.18 13.90
C GLY A 128 -1.18 10.80 12.49
N ASN A 129 -1.38 12.12 12.46
CA ASN A 129 -1.42 12.89 11.21
C ASN A 129 -0.02 13.07 10.64
N VAL A 130 0.18 12.65 9.39
CA VAL A 130 1.46 12.77 8.70
C VAL A 130 1.30 13.62 7.45
N SER A 131 2.08 14.68 7.37
CA SER A 131 2.13 15.56 6.19
C SER A 131 3.34 15.23 5.33
N ILE A 132 3.12 15.21 4.02
CA ILE A 132 4.16 15.12 2.99
C ILE A 132 4.04 16.32 2.06
N GLU A 133 5.16 16.78 1.53
CA GLU A 133 5.22 17.86 0.54
C GLU A 133 5.97 17.38 -0.69
N PHE A 134 5.45 17.73 -1.87
CA PHE A 134 6.05 17.34 -3.14
C PHE A 134 5.69 18.33 -4.24
N ARG A 135 6.35 18.23 -5.39
CA ARG A 135 6.16 19.14 -6.52
C ARG A 135 5.96 18.37 -7.82
N ASP A 136 5.11 18.95 -8.66
CA ASP A 136 5.02 18.67 -10.07
C ASP A 136 5.74 19.79 -10.81
N PHE A 137 6.93 19.49 -11.31
CA PHE A 137 7.76 20.48 -12.00
C PHE A 137 7.23 20.78 -13.40
N GLU A 138 6.50 19.86 -14.03
CA GLU A 138 5.92 20.07 -15.36
C GLU A 138 4.73 21.02 -15.29
N ALA A 139 3.81 20.79 -14.37
CA ALA A 139 2.66 21.68 -14.16
C ALA A 139 3.01 22.93 -13.34
N GLY A 140 4.20 22.99 -12.72
CA GLY A 140 4.61 24.07 -11.83
C GLY A 140 3.75 24.18 -10.56
N SER A 141 3.19 23.07 -10.10
CA SER A 141 2.35 23.01 -8.90
C SER A 141 3.11 22.39 -7.74
N SER A 142 2.83 22.86 -6.52
CA SER A 142 3.28 22.23 -5.28
C SER A 142 2.09 21.69 -4.49
N TYR A 143 2.35 20.65 -3.72
CA TYR A 143 1.33 19.92 -2.97
C TYR A 143 1.76 19.73 -1.54
N LYS A 144 0.81 19.90 -0.62
CA LYS A 144 0.93 19.46 0.77
C LYS A 144 -0.22 18.51 1.06
N ALA A 145 0.09 17.26 1.34
CA ALA A 145 -0.90 16.23 1.63
C ALA A 145 -0.75 15.75 3.06
N THR A 146 -1.81 15.88 3.86
CA THR A 146 -1.87 15.44 5.25
C THR A 146 -2.82 14.25 5.35
N LEU A 147 -2.28 13.06 5.67
CA LEU A 147 -3.08 11.89 5.98
C LEU A 147 -3.61 12.03 7.40
N VAL A 148 -4.93 11.94 7.54
CA VAL A 148 -5.66 12.06 8.83
C VAL A 148 -6.37 10.74 9.13
N PRO A 149 -5.78 9.87 9.98
CA PRO A 149 -6.38 8.59 10.35
C PRO A 149 -7.32 8.74 11.55
N TYR A 150 -8.32 7.89 11.59
CA TYR A 150 -9.21 7.68 12.74
C TYR A 150 -9.20 6.21 13.10
N VAL A 151 -8.85 5.89 14.32
CA VAL A 151 -8.83 4.52 14.84
C VAL A 151 -9.75 4.45 16.05
N GLU A 152 -10.64 3.48 16.07
CA GLU A 152 -11.60 3.24 17.15
C GLU A 152 -11.67 1.75 17.52
N GLY A 153 -12.01 1.48 18.78
CA GLY A 153 -12.08 0.12 19.30
C GLY A 153 -10.73 -0.53 19.55
N SER A 154 -10.74 -1.79 19.88
CA SER A 154 -9.55 -2.60 20.13
C SER A 154 -9.80 -4.07 19.86
N GLY A 155 -8.77 -4.88 19.68
CA GLY A 155 -8.87 -6.31 19.41
C GLY A 155 -9.79 -6.59 18.22
N ALA A 156 -10.78 -7.48 18.38
CA ALA A 156 -11.71 -7.86 17.32
C ALA A 156 -12.69 -6.74 16.89
N THR A 157 -12.85 -5.69 17.70
CA THR A 157 -13.72 -4.54 17.39
C THR A 157 -12.99 -3.39 16.74
N LEU A 158 -11.67 -3.49 16.57
CA LEU A 158 -10.84 -2.46 15.95
C LEU A 158 -11.36 -2.11 14.56
N LYS A 159 -11.58 -0.83 14.32
CA LYS A 159 -11.96 -0.25 13.03
C LYS A 159 -11.21 1.04 12.82
N SER A 160 -10.90 1.34 11.58
CA SER A 160 -10.29 2.61 11.24
C SER A 160 -10.74 3.15 9.89
N SER A 161 -10.62 4.46 9.74
CA SER A 161 -10.82 5.17 8.49
C SER A 161 -9.73 6.21 8.33
N PHE A 162 -9.60 6.81 7.15
CA PHE A 162 -8.75 7.96 6.90
C PHE A 162 -9.30 8.80 5.77
N TYR A 163 -8.79 10.00 5.68
CA TYR A 163 -8.82 10.84 4.48
C TYR A 163 -7.49 11.55 4.33
N ILE A 164 -7.26 12.15 3.18
CA ILE A 164 -6.11 12.99 2.91
C ILE A 164 -6.62 14.42 2.69
N ASP A 165 -6.18 15.34 3.53
CA ASP A 165 -6.35 16.77 3.32
C ASP A 165 -5.23 17.25 2.40
N LEU A 166 -5.62 17.68 1.19
CA LEU A 166 -4.69 18.06 0.14
C LEU A 166 -4.81 19.55 -0.16
N GLU A 167 -3.70 20.26 -0.02
CA GLU A 167 -3.52 21.61 -0.51
C GLU A 167 -2.65 21.58 -1.77
N ARG A 168 -3.14 22.17 -2.87
CA ARG A 168 -2.41 22.36 -4.12
C ARG A 168 -2.20 23.84 -4.36
N THR A 169 -0.96 24.27 -4.49
CA THR A 169 -0.60 25.62 -4.91
C THR A 169 -0.22 25.60 -6.37
N LEU A 170 -0.94 26.34 -7.20
CA LEU A 170 -0.70 26.47 -8.64
C LEU A 170 0.48 27.42 -8.91
N LYS A 171 0.96 27.44 -10.15
CA LYS A 171 2.07 28.29 -10.60
C LYS A 171 1.84 29.79 -10.35
N ASP A 172 0.59 30.23 -10.42
CA ASP A 172 0.18 31.61 -10.18
C ASP A 172 -0.01 31.97 -8.69
N GLY A 173 0.28 31.03 -7.78
CA GLY A 173 0.09 31.17 -6.34
C GLY A 173 -1.33 30.83 -5.84
N THR A 174 -2.26 30.52 -6.72
CA THR A 174 -3.61 30.12 -6.33
C THR A 174 -3.58 28.81 -5.53
N VAL A 175 -4.22 28.80 -4.37
CA VAL A 175 -4.32 27.63 -3.48
C VAL A 175 -5.68 26.98 -3.64
N LYS A 176 -5.68 25.68 -3.92
CA LYS A 176 -6.90 24.83 -3.96
C LYS A 176 -6.81 23.75 -2.89
N ARG A 177 -7.92 23.46 -2.23
CA ARG A 177 -8.02 22.43 -1.18
C ARG A 177 -8.98 21.36 -1.56
N TYR A 178 -8.64 20.10 -1.23
CA TYR A 178 -9.39 18.91 -1.54
C TYR A 178 -9.37 17.95 -0.35
N THR A 179 -10.48 17.23 -0.15
CA THR A 179 -10.50 16.04 0.71
C THR A 179 -10.50 14.81 -0.19
N VAL A 180 -9.45 13.98 -0.09
CA VAL A 180 -9.29 12.77 -0.89
C VAL A 180 -9.54 11.56 -0.02
N GLY A 181 -10.34 10.61 -0.51
CA GLY A 181 -10.79 9.45 0.26
C GLY A 181 -12.17 9.62 0.87
N THR A 182 -12.58 8.63 1.68
CA THR A 182 -13.90 8.57 2.30
C THR A 182 -13.78 8.50 3.81
N PRO A 183 -13.85 9.64 4.54
CA PRO A 183 -13.61 9.71 5.99
C PRO A 183 -14.46 8.74 6.82
N GLY A 184 -15.69 8.49 6.39
CA GLY A 184 -16.64 7.60 7.09
C GLY A 184 -16.49 6.11 6.78
N PHE A 185 -15.63 5.73 5.83
CA PHE A 185 -15.47 4.33 5.43
C PHE A 185 -14.56 3.59 6.40
N LYS A 186 -15.17 2.85 7.34
CA LYS A 186 -14.46 2.11 8.40
C LYS A 186 -13.98 0.75 7.90
N ARG A 187 -12.69 0.51 8.03
CA ARG A 187 -12.00 -0.75 7.67
C ARG A 187 -11.73 -1.56 8.92
N PRO A 188 -12.16 -2.84 8.99
CA PRO A 188 -11.93 -3.68 10.15
C PRO A 188 -10.45 -4.06 10.27
N LEU A 189 -9.96 -4.09 11.51
CA LEU A 189 -8.65 -4.58 11.90
C LEU A 189 -7.46 -3.82 11.29
N VAL A 190 -7.66 -2.61 10.76
CA VAL A 190 -6.56 -1.77 10.27
C VAL A 190 -6.10 -0.84 11.38
N VAL A 191 -4.81 -0.89 11.69
CA VAL A 191 -4.19 -0.16 12.81
C VAL A 191 -3.50 1.13 12.38
N SER A 192 -3.02 1.22 11.14
CA SER A 192 -2.36 2.44 10.65
C SER A 192 -2.41 2.56 9.13
N TYR A 193 -2.18 3.78 8.66
CA TYR A 193 -2.11 4.15 7.25
C TYR A 193 -0.88 5.00 6.98
N ARG A 194 -0.32 4.86 5.77
CA ARG A 194 0.81 5.67 5.34
C ARG A 194 0.77 5.92 3.85
N ILE A 195 0.96 7.17 3.42
CA ILE A 195 1.18 7.48 2.01
C ILE A 195 2.57 6.97 1.62
N ARG A 196 2.62 5.99 0.71
CA ARG A 196 3.87 5.44 0.18
C ARG A 196 4.29 6.11 -1.11
N ARG A 197 3.30 6.53 -1.93
CA ARG A 197 3.55 7.21 -3.20
C ARG A 197 2.47 8.24 -3.44
N ALA A 198 2.84 9.35 -4.07
CA ALA A 198 1.92 10.20 -4.80
C ALA A 198 2.39 10.21 -6.26
N VAL A 199 1.49 9.86 -7.16
CA VAL A 199 1.78 9.72 -8.59
C VAL A 199 0.74 10.44 -9.41
N ILE A 200 1.13 10.88 -10.61
CA ILE A 200 0.23 11.61 -11.52
C ILE A 200 -0.03 10.80 -12.77
N ALA A 201 -1.26 10.87 -13.27
CA ALA A 201 -1.64 10.25 -14.53
C ALA A 201 -1.00 10.98 -15.73
N PRO A 202 -0.49 10.25 -16.75
CA PRO A 202 0.34 10.84 -17.82
C PRO A 202 -0.36 11.88 -18.70
N LYS A 203 -1.69 11.97 -18.68
CA LYS A 203 -2.43 12.81 -19.62
C LYS A 203 -3.28 13.88 -18.96
N ASP A 204 -4.13 13.49 -18.00
CA ASP A 204 -5.15 14.40 -17.45
C ASP A 204 -4.71 15.02 -16.11
N GLY A 205 -3.53 14.66 -15.63
CA GLY A 205 -2.99 15.17 -14.39
C GLY A 205 -3.71 14.68 -13.12
N SER A 206 -4.56 13.65 -13.23
CA SER A 206 -5.18 13.03 -12.04
C SER A 206 -4.15 12.54 -11.06
N LEU A 207 -4.34 12.83 -9.79
CA LEU A 207 -3.43 12.46 -8.70
C LEU A 207 -3.89 11.17 -8.05
N ILE A 208 -2.95 10.23 -7.88
CA ILE A 208 -3.18 8.96 -7.19
C ILE A 208 -2.27 8.89 -5.97
N PHE A 209 -2.86 8.67 -4.81
CA PHE A 209 -2.13 8.33 -3.59
C PHE A 209 -2.14 6.82 -3.41
N VAL A 210 -0.97 6.20 -3.34
CA VAL A 210 -0.80 4.81 -2.93
C VAL A 210 -0.62 4.80 -1.42
N VAL A 211 -1.58 4.23 -0.72
CA VAL A 211 -1.61 4.19 0.75
C VAL A 211 -1.35 2.76 1.21
N GLU A 212 -0.30 2.57 1.98
CA GLU A 212 -0.06 1.35 2.73
C GLU A 212 -0.96 1.35 3.96
N LEU A 213 -1.64 0.24 4.20
CA LEU A 213 -2.36 -0.01 5.45
C LEU A 213 -1.71 -1.18 6.19
N LYS A 214 -1.65 -1.06 7.51
CA LYS A 214 -1.24 -2.15 8.40
C LYS A 214 -2.49 -2.75 9.01
N LYS A 215 -2.70 -4.05 8.80
CA LYS A 215 -3.87 -4.78 9.27
C LYS A 215 -3.45 -5.88 10.23
N VAL A 216 -4.19 -6.06 11.31
CA VAL A 216 -3.99 -7.21 12.21
C VAL A 216 -4.28 -8.49 11.44
N GLY A 217 -3.27 -9.33 11.29
CA GLY A 217 -3.31 -10.64 10.67
C GLY A 217 -3.19 -11.76 11.70
N ALA A 218 -3.22 -12.99 11.23
CA ALA A 218 -3.15 -14.18 12.08
C ALA A 218 -1.79 -14.37 12.76
N SER A 219 -0.70 -13.92 12.12
CA SER A 219 0.69 -14.08 12.59
C SER A 219 1.42 -12.76 12.82
N GLY A 220 0.69 -11.64 12.96
CA GLY A 220 1.29 -10.33 13.16
C GLY A 220 0.53 -9.25 12.41
N THR A 221 1.25 -8.25 11.89
CA THR A 221 0.66 -7.14 11.15
C THR A 221 0.95 -7.25 9.67
N ASP A 222 -0.08 -7.49 8.88
CA ASP A 222 0.01 -7.56 7.42
C ASP A 222 0.06 -6.17 6.80
N SER A 223 0.88 -6.00 5.76
CA SER A 223 0.87 -4.80 4.91
C SER A 223 0.07 -5.04 3.66
N ARG A 224 -0.82 -4.10 3.34
CA ARG A 224 -1.60 -4.10 2.10
C ARG A 224 -1.58 -2.69 1.50
N TYR A 225 -1.89 -2.60 0.22
CA TYR A 225 -1.98 -1.32 -0.48
C TYR A 225 -3.39 -1.04 -0.97
N MET A 226 -3.73 0.21 -0.95
CA MET A 226 -4.91 0.75 -1.60
C MET A 226 -4.56 2.06 -2.29
N VAL A 227 -5.45 2.54 -3.12
CA VAL A 227 -5.28 3.83 -3.77
C VAL A 227 -6.45 4.74 -3.48
N GLU A 228 -6.15 6.03 -3.40
CA GLU A 228 -7.14 7.11 -3.41
C GLU A 228 -6.83 8.02 -4.60
N ALA A 229 -7.83 8.32 -5.40
CA ALA A 229 -7.70 9.05 -6.64
C ALA A 229 -8.38 10.40 -6.58
N LEU A 230 -7.78 11.40 -7.21
CA LEU A 230 -8.35 12.74 -7.36
C LEU A 230 -8.15 13.22 -8.79
N ARG A 231 -9.25 13.55 -9.48
CA ARG A 231 -9.19 14.29 -10.73
C ARG A 231 -9.02 15.78 -10.44
N LEU A 232 -7.92 16.37 -10.93
CA LEU A 232 -7.53 17.77 -10.67
C LEU A 232 -8.19 18.75 -11.65
#